data_c4309c90813a4d86618cb95087440b09
#
_entry.id   c4309c90813a4d86618cb95087440b09
#
_cell.length_a   1.000
_cell.length_b   1.000
_cell.length_c   1.000
_cell.angle_alpha   90.00
_cell.angle_beta   90.00
_cell.angle_gamma   90.00
#
_symmetry.space_group_name_H-M   'P 1'
#
loop_
_entity.id
_entity.type
_entity.pdbx_description
1 polymer ?
#
loop_
_entity_poly.entity_id
_entity_poly.type
_entity_poly.pdbx_seq_one_letter_code
_entity_poly.pdbx_strand_id
1 'polypeptide(L)'
;MDDLFGSLGVDVLVNNAGVGRAIQSLPDADPVDIDQTIATNVTAALHAVRSVLGPMIERGRGHIVNVGSVAGLYPLLSGVYGASKGAIHLMSTNLRLELAGTGVRVTEICPGRVRTEFYDAAIDDPDLRDRFKETGITEITSKDVATSITYALEAPWYVNVARVELQPTEQTYGGVNFDPLEGSDG
;
A
#
# COMPACT_ATOMS: atom_id res chain seq x y z
N MET A 1 -12.40 2.89 18.58
CA MET A 1 -11.60 3.68 17.63
C MET A 1 -12.24 5.05 17.34
N ASP A 2 -13.56 5.12 17.25
CA ASP A 2 -14.27 6.36 16.92
C ASP A 2 -14.01 7.52 17.94
N ASP A 3 -13.88 7.22 19.23
CA ASP A 3 -13.60 8.23 20.26
C ASP A 3 -12.17 8.80 20.22
N LEU A 4 -11.20 8.03 19.73
CA LEU A 4 -9.79 8.43 19.74
C LEU A 4 -9.48 9.41 18.58
N PHE A 5 -9.97 9.14 17.38
CA PHE A 5 -9.66 9.95 16.19
C PHE A 5 -10.59 11.15 16.03
N GLY A 6 -11.85 11.04 16.49
CA GLY A 6 -12.81 12.14 16.42
C GLY A 6 -12.40 13.36 17.25
N SER A 7 -11.70 13.16 18.37
CA SER A 7 -11.23 14.22 19.25
C SER A 7 -9.89 14.86 18.84
N LEU A 8 -9.10 14.19 17.99
CA LEU A 8 -7.72 14.60 17.65
C LEU A 8 -7.61 15.56 16.46
N GLY A 9 -8.69 15.83 15.72
CA GLY A 9 -8.65 16.75 14.59
C GLY A 9 -7.68 16.31 13.49
N VAL A 10 -7.70 15.04 13.11
CA VAL A 10 -6.78 14.45 12.12
C VAL A 10 -6.93 15.13 10.76
N ASP A 11 -5.87 15.77 10.25
CA ASP A 11 -5.83 16.38 8.92
C ASP A 11 -5.37 15.41 7.84
N VAL A 12 -4.53 14.45 8.19
CA VAL A 12 -3.97 13.44 7.28
C VAL A 12 -4.05 12.06 7.92
N LEU A 13 -4.58 11.09 7.19
CA LEU A 13 -4.50 9.67 7.53
C LEU A 13 -3.60 8.96 6.52
N VAL A 14 -2.54 8.30 7.01
CA VAL A 14 -1.72 7.42 6.18
C VAL A 14 -1.98 5.96 6.58
N ASN A 15 -2.72 5.23 5.77
CA ASN A 15 -2.93 3.79 5.89
C ASN A 15 -1.71 3.07 5.30
N ASN A 16 -0.71 2.83 6.13
CA ASN A 16 0.53 2.16 5.72
C ASN A 16 0.66 0.74 6.29
N ALA A 17 -0.05 0.42 7.38
CA ALA A 17 0.00 -0.91 7.97
C ALA A 17 -0.38 -1.99 6.95
N GLY A 18 0.43 -3.04 6.85
CA GLY A 18 0.18 -4.12 5.94
C GLY A 18 1.11 -5.30 6.20
N VAL A 19 0.59 -6.49 5.93
CA VAL A 19 1.32 -7.76 6.07
C VAL A 19 1.20 -8.58 4.78
N GLY A 20 2.17 -9.46 4.55
CA GLY A 20 2.19 -10.36 3.42
C GLY A 20 2.03 -11.83 3.83
N ARG A 21 1.31 -12.13 4.90
CA ARG A 21 1.00 -13.52 5.25
C ARG A 21 0.20 -14.16 4.10
N ALA A 22 0.31 -15.47 3.92
CA ALA A 22 -0.26 -16.17 2.77
C ALA A 22 0.19 -15.60 1.40
N ILE A 23 1.45 -15.14 1.30
CA ILE A 23 2.05 -14.64 0.05
C ILE A 23 2.31 -15.75 -0.98
N GLN A 24 2.27 -17.01 -0.54
CA GLN A 24 2.41 -18.19 -1.38
C GLN A 24 1.17 -18.45 -2.23
N SER A 25 1.14 -19.57 -2.94
CA SER A 25 -0.01 -19.97 -3.74
C SER A 25 -1.24 -20.22 -2.84
N LEU A 26 -2.43 -19.95 -3.35
CA LEU A 26 -3.67 -20.11 -2.57
C LEU A 26 -3.91 -21.53 -2.04
N PRO A 27 -3.59 -22.61 -2.78
CA PRO A 27 -3.72 -23.98 -2.25
C PRO A 27 -2.90 -24.26 -0.99
N ASP A 28 -1.78 -23.57 -0.81
CA ASP A 28 -0.83 -23.79 0.30
C ASP A 28 -1.00 -22.73 1.42
N ALA A 29 -1.96 -21.82 1.27
CA ALA A 29 -2.19 -20.75 2.22
C ALA A 29 -2.89 -21.25 3.50
N ASP A 30 -2.32 -20.94 4.67
CA ASP A 30 -3.00 -21.19 5.95
C ASP A 30 -4.22 -20.28 6.07
N PRO A 31 -5.41 -20.81 6.42
CA PRO A 31 -6.60 -19.99 6.66
C PRO A 31 -6.39 -18.86 7.67
N VAL A 32 -5.59 -19.08 8.72
CA VAL A 32 -5.26 -18.06 9.73
C VAL A 32 -4.48 -16.91 9.09
N ASP A 33 -3.54 -17.20 8.19
CA ASP A 33 -2.75 -16.22 7.47
C ASP A 33 -3.62 -15.43 6.47
N ILE A 34 -4.59 -16.08 5.83
CA ILE A 34 -5.59 -15.42 4.98
C ILE A 34 -6.37 -14.40 5.80
N ASP A 35 -6.96 -14.83 6.93
CA ASP A 35 -7.76 -13.97 7.80
C ASP A 35 -6.93 -12.80 8.34
N GLN A 36 -5.70 -13.04 8.78
CA GLN A 36 -4.78 -12.00 9.27
C GLN A 36 -4.46 -10.97 8.18
N THR A 37 -4.19 -11.42 6.96
CA THR A 37 -3.88 -10.53 5.84
C THR A 37 -5.08 -9.65 5.50
N ILE A 38 -6.28 -10.20 5.41
CA ILE A 38 -7.49 -9.42 5.12
C ILE A 38 -7.83 -8.49 6.29
N ALA A 39 -7.75 -8.96 7.53
CA ALA A 39 -8.02 -8.13 8.71
C ALA A 39 -7.08 -6.93 8.78
N THR A 40 -5.79 -7.13 8.55
CA THR A 40 -4.79 -6.06 8.63
C THR A 40 -4.83 -5.14 7.42
N ASN A 41 -4.78 -5.69 6.20
CA ASN A 41 -4.60 -4.89 4.99
C ASN A 41 -5.90 -4.19 4.56
N VAL A 42 -7.06 -4.78 4.83
CA VAL A 42 -8.35 -4.29 4.30
C VAL A 42 -9.24 -3.78 5.42
N THR A 43 -9.60 -4.65 6.38
CA THR A 43 -10.59 -4.31 7.40
C THR A 43 -10.11 -3.15 8.28
N ALA A 44 -8.86 -3.19 8.76
CA ALA A 44 -8.30 -2.13 9.60
C ALA A 44 -8.22 -0.80 8.83
N ALA A 45 -7.82 -0.82 7.54
CA ALA A 45 -7.77 0.38 6.71
C ALA A 45 -9.16 1.02 6.53
N LEU A 46 -10.20 0.21 6.27
CA LEU A 46 -11.59 0.67 6.17
C LEU A 46 -12.07 1.33 7.47
N HIS A 47 -11.79 0.70 8.62
CA HIS A 47 -12.15 1.27 9.92
C HIS A 47 -11.40 2.58 10.20
N ALA A 48 -10.11 2.66 9.87
CA ALA A 48 -9.34 3.89 10.05
C ALA A 48 -9.89 5.03 9.20
N VAL A 49 -10.18 4.76 7.92
CA VAL A 49 -10.81 5.75 7.03
C VAL A 49 -12.16 6.20 7.59
N ARG A 50 -13.04 5.25 7.92
CA ARG A 50 -14.37 5.57 8.48
C ARG A 50 -14.28 6.48 9.71
N SER A 51 -13.31 6.26 10.58
CA SER A 51 -13.17 7.02 11.83
C SER A 51 -12.75 8.49 11.65
N VAL A 52 -12.12 8.85 10.53
CA VAL A 52 -11.65 10.22 10.27
C VAL A 52 -12.50 10.99 9.26
N LEU A 53 -13.31 10.29 8.45
CA LEU A 53 -14.04 10.91 7.34
C LEU A 53 -15.05 11.97 7.78
N GLY A 54 -15.88 11.69 8.77
CA GLY A 54 -16.91 12.63 9.24
C GLY A 54 -16.30 14.01 9.57
N PRO A 55 -15.35 14.08 10.52
CA PRO A 55 -14.67 15.34 10.86
C PRO A 55 -13.93 15.99 9.68
N MET A 56 -13.35 15.25 8.75
CA MET A 56 -12.70 15.80 7.55
C MET A 56 -13.72 16.46 6.62
N ILE A 57 -14.86 15.82 6.39
CA ILE A 57 -15.94 16.34 5.55
C ILE A 57 -16.54 17.62 6.16
N GLU A 58 -16.81 17.61 7.47
CA GLU A 58 -17.33 18.78 8.19
C GLU A 58 -16.41 20.00 8.11
N ARG A 59 -15.09 19.78 8.13
CA ARG A 59 -14.10 20.86 7.97
C ARG A 59 -13.87 21.27 6.51
N GLY A 60 -14.41 20.55 5.54
CA GLY A 60 -14.17 20.78 4.11
C GLY A 60 -12.73 20.55 3.69
N ARG A 61 -11.94 19.78 4.45
CA ARG A 61 -10.55 19.47 4.16
C ARG A 61 -10.07 18.20 4.87
N GLY A 62 -9.20 17.47 4.20
CA GLY A 62 -8.55 16.27 4.73
C GLY A 62 -7.76 15.57 3.62
N HIS A 63 -6.88 14.66 4.00
CA HIS A 63 -6.17 13.86 3.02
C HIS A 63 -5.98 12.43 3.53
N ILE A 64 -6.50 11.47 2.77
CA ILE A 64 -6.31 10.05 3.01
C ILE A 64 -5.24 9.55 2.03
N VAL A 65 -4.17 8.96 2.56
CA VAL A 65 -3.13 8.32 1.77
C VAL A 65 -3.13 6.83 2.07
N ASN A 66 -3.44 6.02 1.07
CA ASN A 66 -3.42 4.57 1.19
C ASN A 66 -2.14 4.02 0.54
N VAL A 67 -1.35 3.25 1.29
CA VAL A 67 -0.20 2.53 0.74
C VAL A 67 -0.67 1.19 0.18
N GLY A 68 -0.94 1.21 -1.12
CA GLY A 68 -1.28 0.05 -1.93
C GLY A 68 -0.07 -0.81 -2.26
N SER A 69 -0.01 -1.25 -3.49
CA SER A 69 1.12 -1.96 -4.11
C SER A 69 0.85 -2.11 -5.60
N VAL A 70 1.87 -2.30 -6.42
CA VAL A 70 1.73 -2.79 -7.80
C VAL A 70 1.01 -4.15 -7.85
N ALA A 71 1.09 -4.93 -6.76
CA ALA A 71 0.35 -6.17 -6.57
C ALA A 71 -1.19 -6.02 -6.59
N GLY A 72 -1.70 -4.83 -6.30
CA GLY A 72 -3.12 -4.51 -6.41
C GLY A 72 -3.55 -4.07 -7.81
N LEU A 73 -2.58 -3.77 -8.69
CA LEU A 73 -2.81 -3.26 -10.04
C LEU A 73 -2.57 -4.32 -11.12
N TYR A 74 -1.60 -5.20 -10.86
CA TYR A 74 -1.11 -6.16 -11.85
C TYR A 74 -1.11 -7.58 -11.28
N PRO A 75 -1.30 -8.61 -12.13
CA PRO A 75 -1.27 -9.99 -11.69
C PRO A 75 0.07 -10.39 -11.07
N LEU A 76 0.02 -11.18 -10.01
CA LEU A 76 1.17 -11.84 -9.41
C LEU A 76 0.77 -13.21 -8.84
N LEU A 77 1.76 -14.04 -8.52
CA LEU A 77 1.54 -15.40 -8.01
C LEU A 77 1.18 -15.42 -6.49
N SER A 78 0.37 -14.48 -6.05
CA SER A 78 -0.13 -14.41 -4.67
C SER A 78 -1.58 -13.96 -4.66
N GLY A 79 -2.50 -14.91 -4.65
CA GLY A 79 -3.93 -14.65 -4.70
C GLY A 79 -4.43 -13.82 -3.50
N VAL A 80 -3.98 -14.14 -2.29
CA VAL A 80 -4.42 -13.46 -1.05
C VAL A 80 -3.87 -12.05 -0.96
N TYR A 81 -2.56 -11.89 -1.09
CA TYR A 81 -1.92 -10.57 -1.00
C TYR A 81 -2.39 -9.65 -2.13
N GLY A 82 -2.41 -10.15 -3.38
CA GLY A 82 -2.91 -9.40 -4.52
C GLY A 82 -4.35 -8.95 -4.33
N ALA A 83 -5.23 -9.85 -3.87
CA ALA A 83 -6.63 -9.50 -3.56
C ALA A 83 -6.73 -8.41 -2.49
N SER A 84 -5.94 -8.50 -1.40
CA SER A 84 -5.94 -7.49 -0.34
C SER A 84 -5.49 -6.11 -0.85
N LYS A 85 -4.47 -6.06 -1.69
CA LYS A 85 -3.98 -4.81 -2.29
C LYS A 85 -4.91 -4.30 -3.42
N GLY A 86 -5.56 -5.20 -4.15
CA GLY A 86 -6.64 -4.86 -5.09
C GLY A 86 -7.85 -4.22 -4.39
N ALA A 87 -8.20 -4.71 -3.19
CA ALA A 87 -9.23 -4.09 -2.37
C ALA A 87 -8.86 -2.65 -1.97
N ILE A 88 -7.61 -2.38 -1.57
CA ILE A 88 -7.12 -1.02 -1.26
C ILE A 88 -7.14 -0.13 -2.51
N HIS A 89 -6.76 -0.67 -3.67
CA HIS A 89 -6.83 0.05 -4.94
C HIS A 89 -8.26 0.49 -5.27
N LEU A 90 -9.21 -0.44 -5.25
CA LEU A 90 -10.61 -0.12 -5.57
C LEU A 90 -11.25 0.78 -4.50
N MET A 91 -10.96 0.54 -3.22
CA MET A 91 -11.38 1.43 -2.13
C MET A 91 -10.91 2.87 -2.36
N SER A 92 -9.64 3.08 -2.70
CA SER A 92 -9.09 4.41 -2.97
C SER A 92 -9.78 5.10 -4.15
N THR A 93 -10.10 4.33 -5.18
CA THR A 93 -10.82 4.83 -6.36
C THR A 93 -12.26 5.22 -6.03
N ASN A 94 -13.00 4.36 -5.30
CA ASN A 94 -14.37 4.63 -4.91
C ASN A 94 -14.46 5.81 -3.94
N LEU A 95 -13.56 5.91 -2.96
CA LEU A 95 -13.54 7.04 -2.04
C LEU A 95 -13.37 8.38 -2.75
N ARG A 96 -12.60 8.46 -3.84
CA ARG A 96 -12.51 9.70 -4.65
C ARG A 96 -13.85 10.10 -5.26
N LEU A 97 -14.69 9.12 -5.63
CA LEU A 97 -16.04 9.41 -6.13
C LEU A 97 -16.97 9.83 -4.99
N GLU A 98 -16.96 9.10 -3.88
CA GLU A 98 -17.82 9.36 -2.71
C GLU A 98 -17.51 10.73 -2.08
N LEU A 99 -16.25 11.17 -2.12
CA LEU A 99 -15.79 12.41 -1.49
C LEU A 99 -15.71 13.61 -2.47
N ALA A 100 -16.21 13.45 -3.69
CA ALA A 100 -16.23 14.54 -4.66
C ALA A 100 -17.00 15.75 -4.10
N GLY A 101 -16.38 16.93 -4.14
CA GLY A 101 -16.98 18.18 -3.62
C GLY A 101 -16.85 18.39 -2.11
N THR A 102 -16.33 17.44 -1.34
CA THR A 102 -16.17 17.56 0.12
C THR A 102 -14.89 18.29 0.55
N GLY A 103 -13.94 18.49 -0.36
CA GLY A 103 -12.60 19.02 -0.04
C GLY A 103 -11.62 17.98 0.53
N VAL A 104 -12.05 16.72 0.69
CA VAL A 104 -11.18 15.63 1.15
C VAL A 104 -10.51 14.98 -0.06
N ARG A 105 -9.18 14.86 -0.01
CA ARG A 105 -8.37 14.22 -1.06
C ARG A 105 -8.08 12.77 -0.71
N VAL A 106 -7.90 11.93 -1.73
CA VAL A 106 -7.51 10.53 -1.57
C VAL A 106 -6.39 10.20 -2.55
N THR A 107 -5.24 9.81 -2.02
CA THR A 107 -4.07 9.36 -2.78
C THR A 107 -3.80 7.89 -2.52
N GLU A 108 -3.44 7.17 -3.55
CA GLU A 108 -2.90 5.82 -3.44
C GLU A 108 -1.42 5.82 -3.86
N ILE A 109 -0.55 5.28 -3.02
CA ILE A 109 0.86 5.04 -3.35
C ILE A 109 1.02 3.55 -3.62
N CYS A 110 1.47 3.18 -4.80
CA CYS A 110 1.61 1.80 -5.26
C CYS A 110 3.09 1.46 -5.47
N PRO A 111 3.83 1.06 -4.42
CA PRO A 111 5.21 0.65 -4.57
C PRO A 111 5.32 -0.71 -5.26
N GLY A 112 6.40 -0.88 -6.02
CA GLY A 112 6.92 -2.16 -6.45
C GLY A 112 7.80 -2.78 -5.37
N ARG A 113 9.00 -3.24 -5.76
CA ARG A 113 9.95 -3.87 -4.85
C ARG A 113 10.62 -2.84 -3.95
N VAL A 114 10.36 -2.93 -2.64
CA VAL A 114 10.93 -2.04 -1.61
C VAL A 114 11.77 -2.86 -0.65
N ARG A 115 12.98 -2.40 -0.36
CA ARG A 115 13.86 -2.98 0.66
C ARG A 115 13.32 -2.67 2.05
N THR A 116 12.71 -3.67 2.68
CA THR A 116 12.09 -3.61 4.01
C THR A 116 12.16 -4.99 4.68
N GLU A 117 11.72 -5.05 5.94
CA GLU A 117 11.54 -6.31 6.68
C GLU A 117 10.24 -7.04 6.31
N PHE A 118 9.58 -6.68 5.21
CA PHE A 118 8.28 -7.24 4.81
C PHE A 118 8.32 -8.77 4.70
N TYR A 119 9.36 -9.32 4.06
CA TYR A 119 9.48 -10.78 3.89
C TYR A 119 9.87 -11.50 5.18
N ASP A 120 10.52 -10.81 6.14
CA ASP A 120 10.82 -11.36 7.46
C ASP A 120 9.55 -11.65 8.26
N ALA A 121 8.55 -10.78 8.10
CA ALA A 121 7.24 -10.95 8.72
C ALA A 121 6.27 -11.85 7.91
N ALA A 122 6.49 -11.96 6.59
CA ALA A 122 5.59 -12.64 5.68
C ALA A 122 5.88 -14.16 5.55
N ILE A 123 7.13 -14.58 5.70
CA ILE A 123 7.59 -15.94 5.39
C ILE A 123 8.36 -16.50 6.58
N ASP A 124 7.85 -17.58 7.16
CA ASP A 124 8.46 -18.25 8.32
C ASP A 124 9.65 -19.12 7.92
N ASP A 125 9.60 -19.76 6.75
CA ASP A 125 10.68 -20.60 6.20
C ASP A 125 11.87 -19.72 5.80
N PRO A 126 13.06 -19.86 6.42
CA PRO A 126 14.21 -19.02 6.15
C PRO A 126 14.76 -19.20 4.73
N ASP A 127 14.78 -20.42 4.18
CA ASP A 127 15.33 -20.68 2.84
C ASP A 127 14.41 -20.05 1.76
N LEU A 128 13.10 -20.18 1.96
CA LEU A 128 12.13 -19.54 1.07
C LEU A 128 12.19 -18.01 1.16
N ARG A 129 12.30 -17.49 2.39
CA ARG A 129 12.42 -16.05 2.63
C ARG A 129 13.65 -15.45 1.94
N ASP A 130 14.81 -16.09 2.07
CA ASP A 130 16.05 -15.62 1.45
C ASP A 130 15.93 -15.61 -0.08
N ARG A 131 15.33 -16.65 -0.67
CA ARG A 131 15.01 -16.68 -2.11
C ARG A 131 14.11 -15.53 -2.55
N PHE A 132 13.13 -15.11 -1.74
CA PHE A 132 12.28 -13.95 -2.04
C PHE A 132 13.01 -12.63 -1.87
N LYS A 133 14.07 -12.58 -1.06
CA LYS A 133 14.89 -11.36 -0.86
C LYS A 133 15.94 -11.17 -1.95
N GLU A 134 16.45 -12.26 -2.52
CA GLU A 134 17.45 -12.20 -3.59
C GLU A 134 16.82 -11.79 -4.93
N THR A 135 16.81 -10.51 -5.21
CA THR A 135 16.27 -9.98 -6.47
C THR A 135 17.36 -9.65 -7.49
N GLY A 136 18.60 -9.45 -7.06
CA GLY A 136 19.72 -9.02 -7.92
C GLY A 136 19.58 -7.61 -8.49
N ILE A 137 18.64 -6.79 -7.97
CA ILE A 137 18.40 -5.43 -8.44
C ILE A 137 18.59 -4.39 -7.33
N THR A 138 18.72 -3.14 -7.71
CA THR A 138 18.68 -1.99 -6.77
C THR A 138 17.24 -1.70 -6.37
N GLU A 139 16.82 -2.17 -5.20
CA GLU A 139 15.47 -1.95 -4.69
C GLU A 139 15.26 -0.50 -4.24
N ILE A 140 14.04 0.04 -4.43
CA ILE A 140 13.69 1.31 -3.79
C ILE A 140 13.61 1.14 -2.27
N THR A 141 13.67 2.26 -1.54
CA THR A 141 13.72 2.28 -0.08
C THR A 141 12.41 2.81 0.51
N SER A 142 12.20 2.57 1.82
CA SER A 142 11.09 3.19 2.56
C SER A 142 11.12 4.72 2.48
N LYS A 143 12.31 5.32 2.33
CA LYS A 143 12.47 6.77 2.15
C LYS A 143 11.91 7.25 0.81
N ASP A 144 12.08 6.47 -0.26
CA ASP A 144 11.53 6.82 -1.58
C ASP A 144 10.01 6.79 -1.55
N VAL A 145 9.43 5.79 -0.88
CA VAL A 145 7.98 5.72 -0.64
C VAL A 145 7.50 6.93 0.18
N ALA A 146 8.18 7.26 1.27
CA ALA A 146 7.84 8.42 2.11
C ALA A 146 7.95 9.74 1.33
N THR A 147 8.94 9.88 0.45
CA THR A 147 9.07 11.05 -0.44
C THR A 147 7.87 11.18 -1.38
N SER A 148 7.36 10.08 -1.92
CA SER A 148 6.17 10.08 -2.76
C SER A 148 4.91 10.47 -1.99
N ILE A 149 4.79 10.05 -0.72
CA ILE A 149 3.70 10.49 0.16
C ILE A 149 3.81 12.01 0.38
N THR A 150 4.98 12.51 0.73
CA THR A 150 5.22 13.94 0.95
C THR A 150 4.87 14.76 -0.29
N TYR A 151 5.31 14.33 -1.48
CA TYR A 151 4.94 14.97 -2.75
C TYR A 151 3.41 15.10 -2.91
N ALA A 152 2.65 14.05 -2.61
CA ALA A 152 1.18 14.09 -2.71
C ALA A 152 0.55 15.02 -1.66
N LEU A 153 1.12 15.08 -0.45
CA LEU A 153 0.64 15.94 0.63
C LEU A 153 0.89 17.42 0.35
N GLU A 154 2.04 17.77 -0.22
CA GLU A 154 2.45 19.15 -0.55
C GLU A 154 1.77 19.70 -1.80
N ALA A 155 1.08 18.88 -2.58
CA ALA A 155 0.30 19.35 -3.72
C ALA A 155 -0.73 20.39 -3.27
N PRO A 156 -0.99 21.47 -4.07
CA PRO A 156 -2.00 22.46 -3.74
C PRO A 156 -3.35 21.83 -3.41
N TRP A 157 -4.13 22.45 -2.51
CA TRP A 157 -5.37 21.86 -1.98
C TRP A 157 -6.37 21.43 -3.06
N TYR A 158 -6.38 22.13 -4.20
CA TYR A 158 -7.25 21.83 -5.35
C TYR A 158 -6.69 20.75 -6.29
N VAL A 159 -5.49 20.22 -5.99
CA VAL A 159 -4.87 19.14 -6.74
C VAL A 159 -5.01 17.83 -5.95
N ASN A 160 -5.67 16.85 -6.50
CA ASN A 160 -5.68 15.50 -5.95
C ASN A 160 -4.72 14.63 -6.77
N VAL A 161 -3.56 14.30 -6.20
CA VAL A 161 -2.68 13.27 -6.74
C VAL A 161 -3.37 11.93 -6.53
N ALA A 162 -3.98 11.39 -7.57
CA ALA A 162 -4.86 10.23 -7.43
C ALA A 162 -4.09 8.94 -7.12
N ARG A 163 -2.96 8.73 -7.83
CA ARG A 163 -2.09 7.56 -7.65
C ARG A 163 -0.66 7.88 -8.02
N VAL A 164 0.27 7.27 -7.31
CA VAL A 164 1.70 7.24 -7.65
C VAL A 164 2.15 5.79 -7.69
N GLU A 165 2.61 5.34 -8.84
CA GLU A 165 3.31 4.07 -9.00
C GLU A 165 4.80 4.33 -8.99
N LEU A 166 5.54 3.65 -8.12
CA LEU A 166 7.00 3.76 -8.08
C LEU A 166 7.62 2.38 -7.98
N GLN A 167 8.59 2.12 -8.84
CA GLN A 167 9.23 0.83 -8.96
C GLN A 167 10.74 1.03 -9.13
N PRO A 168 11.57 0.06 -8.74
CA PRO A 168 12.94 -0.02 -9.22
C PRO A 168 12.97 0.10 -10.75
N THR A 169 13.97 0.78 -11.29
CA THR A 169 14.16 0.88 -12.76
C THR A 169 14.33 -0.50 -13.40
N GLU A 170 14.88 -1.44 -12.65
CA GLU A 170 15.17 -2.82 -13.07
C GLU A 170 13.98 -3.78 -12.85
N GLN A 171 12.87 -3.32 -12.27
CA GLN A 171 11.66 -4.10 -12.14
C GLN A 171 10.80 -3.91 -13.39
N THR A 172 10.40 -5.01 -14.05
CA THR A 172 9.51 -4.94 -15.22
C THR A 172 8.16 -4.34 -14.84
N TYR A 173 7.65 -3.47 -15.69
CA TYR A 173 6.36 -2.81 -15.48
C TYR A 173 5.23 -3.85 -15.36
N GLY A 174 4.49 -3.75 -14.28
CA GLY A 174 3.36 -4.65 -14.03
C GLY A 174 3.76 -6.08 -13.68
N GLY A 175 5.02 -6.34 -13.33
CA GLY A 175 5.51 -7.69 -13.10
C GLY A 175 6.26 -7.91 -11.80
N VAL A 176 6.55 -9.17 -11.57
CA VAL A 176 7.47 -9.66 -10.53
C VAL A 176 8.83 -10.07 -11.13
N ASN A 177 9.03 -9.85 -12.40
CA ASN A 177 10.30 -10.11 -13.07
C ASN A 177 11.24 -8.92 -12.87
N PHE A 178 12.51 -9.23 -12.80
CA PHE A 178 13.58 -8.26 -12.59
C PHE A 178 14.61 -8.45 -13.71
N ASP A 179 15.02 -7.33 -14.31
CA ASP A 179 16.05 -7.28 -15.35
C ASP A 179 17.21 -6.43 -14.81
N PRO A 180 18.20 -7.04 -14.09
CA PRO A 180 19.31 -6.34 -13.51
C PRO A 180 20.12 -5.58 -14.57
N LEU A 181 20.56 -4.37 -14.25
CA LEU A 181 21.45 -3.63 -15.11
C LEU A 181 22.83 -4.31 -15.15
N GLU A 182 23.40 -4.49 -16.34
CA GLU A 182 24.76 -5.02 -16.48
C GLU A 182 25.75 -4.09 -15.76
N GLY A 183 26.47 -4.63 -14.77
CA GLY A 183 27.50 -3.90 -14.02
C GLY A 183 27.01 -3.18 -12.76
N SER A 184 25.82 -3.47 -12.24
CA SER A 184 25.31 -2.92 -10.98
C SER A 184 25.84 -3.62 -9.71
N ASP A 185 26.91 -4.41 -9.82
CA ASP A 185 27.64 -4.97 -8.67
C ASP A 185 28.38 -3.83 -7.96
N GLY A 186 27.72 -3.24 -6.95
CA GLY A 186 28.27 -2.17 -6.13
C GLY A 186 27.90 -2.32 -4.65
#